data_2c569530eb9d35e7e3f29330701f08c3
#
_entry.id   2c569530eb9d35e7e3f29330701f08c3
#
_cell.length_a   1.000
_cell.length_b   1.000
_cell.length_c   1.000
_cell.angle_alpha   90.00
_cell.angle_beta   90.00
_cell.angle_gamma   90.00
#
_symmetry.space_group_name_H-M   'P 1'
#
loop_
_entity.id
_entity.type
_entity.pdbx_description
1 polymer ?
#
loop_
_entity_poly.entity_id
_entity_poly.type
_entity_poly.pdbx_seq_one_letter_code
_entity_poly.pdbx_strand_id
1 'polypeptide(L)'
;MSRQDAILRSTNYFDGGGFLDDMTALVKIPTESQTRAGINHCEKYLHERMKPIFIQMGFDTKLYENPVDGFGPILLATRIEDDGLPTILGYGHGDVILGMENQWADGRSPWCAEIRGERLYGRGTADNKSQHWINIIALKHVLEIRGELGFNCKFLIETGEENGSLGLREVITENLEDFGADVFIASDGPRIRRDRPTLALGSRGAINFDLVCELRDGGHHSGNWGGALSDPAIILANAIACISNSHGKIEVEGWRPPAIKNETRALLKDVVIDSGPSGPVPDDLWGEPGLTAAENVYAWNNFCVLAMTSGNPARPVNAVSHSARANCQLRYIAGTNYTNALTALRQHLDDRGFTNVTI
;
A
#
# COMPACT_ATOMS: atom_id res chain seq x y z
N MET A 1 -1.98 38.76 -4.80
CA MET A 1 -3.11 37.94 -4.29
C MET A 1 -2.56 37.08 -3.14
N SER A 2 -3.35 36.81 -2.14
CA SER A 2 -2.89 36.23 -0.86
C SER A 2 -3.07 34.70 -0.83
N ARG A 3 -2.39 34.05 0.12
CA ARG A 3 -2.64 32.64 0.47
C ARG A 3 -4.13 32.38 0.76
N GLN A 4 -4.82 33.36 1.36
CA GLN A 4 -6.24 33.24 1.69
C GLN A 4 -7.11 33.16 0.43
N ASP A 5 -6.74 33.86 -0.64
CA ASP A 5 -7.48 33.81 -1.94
C ASP A 5 -7.39 32.42 -2.56
N ALA A 6 -6.23 31.76 -2.48
CA ALA A 6 -6.04 30.38 -2.98
C ALA A 6 -6.84 29.36 -2.14
N ILE A 7 -6.87 29.55 -0.81
CA ILE A 7 -7.70 28.71 0.07
C ILE A 7 -9.17 28.89 -0.24
N LEU A 8 -9.65 30.12 -0.37
CA LEU A 8 -11.05 30.41 -0.69
C LEU A 8 -11.45 29.81 -2.06
N ARG A 9 -10.56 29.89 -3.05
CA ARG A 9 -10.80 29.27 -4.35
C ARG A 9 -10.94 27.76 -4.25
N SER A 10 -10.09 27.10 -3.47
CA SER A 10 -10.17 25.66 -3.24
C SER A 10 -11.43 25.25 -2.48
N THR A 11 -11.83 26.04 -1.49
CA THR A 11 -13.09 25.83 -0.75
C THR A 11 -14.31 25.99 -1.69
N ASN A 12 -14.35 27.05 -2.49
CA ASN A 12 -15.44 27.26 -3.45
C ASN A 12 -15.52 26.16 -4.52
N TYR A 13 -14.37 25.64 -4.97
CA TYR A 13 -14.33 24.50 -5.90
C TYR A 13 -14.92 23.24 -5.25
N PHE A 14 -14.57 22.96 -3.99
CA PHE A 14 -15.09 21.81 -3.25
C PHE A 14 -16.59 21.97 -2.97
N ASP A 15 -17.00 23.07 -2.36
CA ASP A 15 -18.39 23.35 -1.96
C ASP A 15 -19.32 23.53 -3.18
N GLY A 16 -18.79 24.01 -4.30
CA GLY A 16 -19.50 24.14 -5.57
C GLY A 16 -19.66 22.84 -6.37
N GLY A 17 -19.17 21.71 -5.85
CA GLY A 17 -19.31 20.40 -6.47
C GLY A 17 -18.21 20.05 -7.49
N GLY A 18 -17.30 20.96 -7.83
CA GLY A 18 -16.25 20.71 -8.82
C GLY A 18 -15.36 19.51 -8.46
N PHE A 19 -15.05 19.33 -7.18
CA PHE A 19 -14.30 18.16 -6.73
C PHE A 19 -15.05 16.85 -6.98
N LEU A 20 -16.36 16.83 -6.72
CA LEU A 20 -17.19 15.64 -6.95
C LEU A 20 -17.31 15.32 -8.44
N ASP A 21 -17.47 16.33 -9.28
CA ASP A 21 -17.55 16.16 -10.74
C ASP A 21 -16.26 15.56 -11.29
N ASP A 22 -15.13 16.09 -10.87
CA ASP A 22 -13.83 15.56 -11.28
C ASP A 22 -13.60 14.15 -10.74
N MET A 23 -13.88 13.88 -9.47
CA MET A 23 -13.74 12.54 -8.88
C MET A 23 -14.66 11.53 -9.57
N THR A 24 -15.87 11.92 -9.96
CA THR A 24 -16.80 11.08 -10.74
C THR A 24 -16.17 10.70 -12.07
N ALA A 25 -15.55 11.65 -12.75
CA ALA A 25 -14.88 11.40 -14.02
C ALA A 25 -13.63 10.52 -13.89
N LEU A 26 -12.85 10.66 -12.79
CA LEU A 26 -11.65 9.87 -12.53
C LEU A 26 -11.99 8.43 -12.10
N VAL A 27 -12.97 8.27 -11.20
CA VAL A 27 -13.41 6.95 -10.69
C VAL A 27 -14.03 6.11 -11.80
N LYS A 28 -14.71 6.73 -12.75
CA LYS A 28 -15.35 6.04 -13.88
C LYS A 28 -14.36 5.30 -14.78
N ILE A 29 -13.08 5.61 -14.74
CA ILE A 29 -12.04 4.90 -15.51
C ILE A 29 -11.51 3.74 -14.63
N PRO A 30 -11.80 2.46 -14.96
CA PRO A 30 -11.42 1.30 -14.14
C PRO A 30 -9.96 0.92 -14.37
N THR A 31 -9.05 1.66 -13.74
CA THR A 31 -7.60 1.51 -13.87
C THR A 31 -7.06 0.34 -13.03
N GLU A 32 -7.65 -0.83 -13.16
CA GLU A 32 -7.28 -2.06 -12.44
C GLU A 32 -5.94 -2.62 -12.97
N SER A 33 -4.82 -2.20 -12.41
CA SER A 33 -3.48 -2.60 -12.87
C SER A 33 -3.24 -4.12 -12.87
N GLN A 34 -4.04 -4.86 -12.13
CA GLN A 34 -3.99 -6.33 -12.04
C GLN A 34 -4.62 -7.04 -13.24
N THR A 35 -5.20 -6.32 -14.19
CA THR A 35 -5.84 -6.88 -15.39
C THR A 35 -5.29 -6.27 -16.67
N ARG A 36 -5.21 -7.04 -17.74
CA ARG A 36 -4.75 -6.52 -19.03
C ARG A 36 -5.67 -5.41 -19.59
N ALA A 37 -6.96 -5.49 -19.35
CA ALA A 37 -7.92 -4.46 -19.74
C ALA A 37 -7.68 -3.17 -18.94
N GLY A 38 -7.38 -3.29 -17.67
CA GLY A 38 -7.08 -2.17 -16.78
C GLY A 38 -5.81 -1.42 -17.15
N ILE A 39 -4.79 -2.09 -17.70
CA ILE A 39 -3.58 -1.42 -18.23
C ILE A 39 -3.95 -0.41 -19.33
N ASN A 40 -4.82 -0.78 -20.26
CA ASN A 40 -5.30 0.16 -21.29
C ASN A 40 -6.07 1.35 -20.67
N HIS A 41 -6.77 1.13 -19.55
CA HIS A 41 -7.44 2.19 -18.81
C HIS A 41 -6.44 3.07 -18.04
N CYS A 42 -5.34 2.52 -17.56
CA CYS A 42 -4.24 3.28 -16.96
C CYS A 42 -3.62 4.24 -17.98
N GLU A 43 -3.33 3.76 -19.19
CA GLU A 43 -2.85 4.59 -20.29
C GLU A 43 -3.85 5.71 -20.63
N LYS A 44 -5.12 5.35 -20.79
CA LYS A 44 -6.20 6.31 -21.01
C LYS A 44 -6.30 7.35 -19.90
N TYR A 45 -6.16 6.95 -18.65
CA TYR A 45 -6.19 7.84 -17.48
C TYR A 45 -5.09 8.90 -17.54
N LEU A 46 -3.86 8.48 -17.87
CA LEU A 46 -2.74 9.42 -18.02
C LEU A 46 -2.94 10.36 -19.21
N HIS A 47 -3.37 9.84 -20.37
CA HIS A 47 -3.53 10.63 -21.58
C HIS A 47 -4.71 11.57 -21.53
N GLU A 48 -5.87 11.15 -21.03
CA GLU A 48 -7.11 11.91 -21.12
C GLU A 48 -7.39 12.78 -19.88
N ARG A 49 -6.75 12.47 -18.74
CA ARG A 49 -6.99 13.17 -17.48
C ARG A 49 -5.77 13.87 -16.92
N MET A 50 -4.67 13.15 -16.75
CA MET A 50 -3.50 13.72 -16.05
C MET A 50 -2.69 14.65 -16.96
N LYS A 51 -2.33 14.19 -18.14
CA LYS A 51 -1.56 15.01 -19.09
C LYS A 51 -2.24 16.35 -19.43
N PRO A 52 -3.55 16.40 -19.77
CA PRO A 52 -4.21 17.66 -20.11
C PRO A 52 -4.24 18.68 -18.97
N ILE A 53 -4.48 18.26 -17.73
CA ILE A 53 -4.51 19.19 -16.59
C ILE A 53 -3.13 19.79 -16.32
N PHE A 54 -2.05 19.01 -16.42
CA PHE A 54 -0.70 19.53 -16.26
C PHE A 54 -0.31 20.49 -17.38
N ILE A 55 -0.65 20.19 -18.64
CA ILE A 55 -0.42 21.09 -19.77
C ILE A 55 -1.19 22.41 -19.56
N GLN A 56 -2.45 22.36 -19.13
CA GLN A 56 -3.24 23.56 -18.81
C GLN A 56 -2.59 24.42 -17.73
N MET A 57 -1.89 23.81 -16.80
CA MET A 57 -1.14 24.49 -15.74
C MET A 57 0.24 24.97 -16.16
N GLY A 58 0.62 24.79 -17.44
CA GLY A 58 1.93 25.20 -17.97
C GLY A 58 3.08 24.28 -17.58
N PHE A 59 2.80 22.99 -17.35
CA PHE A 59 3.82 21.97 -17.17
C PHE A 59 4.16 21.32 -18.52
N ASP A 60 5.42 21.03 -18.74
CA ASP A 60 5.86 20.05 -19.73
C ASP A 60 5.54 18.64 -19.26
N THR A 61 5.17 17.75 -20.17
CA THR A 61 4.78 16.39 -19.81
C THR A 61 5.52 15.35 -20.63
N LYS A 62 6.09 14.36 -19.97
CA LYS A 62 6.78 13.22 -20.60
C LYS A 62 6.14 11.92 -20.09
N LEU A 63 5.83 11.03 -21.03
CA LEU A 63 5.40 9.66 -20.75
C LEU A 63 6.57 8.72 -20.97
N TYR A 64 6.78 7.83 -20.02
CA TYR A 64 7.76 6.76 -20.10
C TYR A 64 7.04 5.43 -20.25
N GLU A 65 7.45 4.65 -21.22
CA GLU A 65 7.05 3.26 -21.34
C GLU A 65 7.57 2.47 -20.14
N ASN A 66 6.76 1.56 -19.62
CA ASN A 66 7.23 0.68 -18.56
C ASN A 66 8.06 -0.46 -19.17
N PRO A 67 9.30 -0.71 -18.69
CA PRO A 67 10.14 -1.77 -19.24
C PRO A 67 9.63 -3.19 -18.91
N VAL A 68 8.71 -3.32 -17.96
CA VAL A 68 8.11 -4.59 -17.56
C VAL A 68 6.79 -4.79 -18.29
N ASP A 69 6.71 -5.87 -19.09
CA ASP A 69 5.49 -6.22 -19.82
C ASP A 69 4.31 -6.42 -18.85
N GLY A 70 3.15 -5.88 -19.21
CA GLY A 70 1.96 -5.94 -18.40
C GLY A 70 1.81 -4.83 -17.36
N PHE A 71 2.72 -3.86 -17.34
CA PHE A 71 2.61 -2.66 -16.52
C PHE A 71 2.34 -1.43 -17.39
N GLY A 72 1.54 -0.49 -16.85
CA GLY A 72 1.19 0.73 -17.56
C GLY A 72 2.28 1.79 -17.52
N PRO A 73 2.15 2.85 -18.36
CA PRO A 73 3.14 3.90 -18.49
C PRO A 73 3.21 4.79 -17.24
N ILE A 74 4.28 5.60 -17.18
CA ILE A 74 4.58 6.53 -16.10
C ILE A 74 4.59 7.94 -16.68
N LEU A 75 3.87 8.87 -16.05
CA LEU A 75 3.84 10.27 -16.42
C LEU A 75 4.73 11.09 -15.49
N LEU A 76 5.63 11.90 -16.07
CA LEU A 76 6.30 12.98 -15.37
C LEU A 76 5.82 14.31 -15.94
N ALA A 77 5.31 15.18 -15.10
CA ALA A 77 5.00 16.57 -15.42
C ALA A 77 6.04 17.47 -14.75
N THR A 78 6.59 18.43 -15.48
CA THR A 78 7.68 19.29 -15.02
C THR A 78 7.36 20.76 -15.29
N ARG A 79 7.51 21.61 -14.27
CA ARG A 79 7.43 23.05 -14.36
C ARG A 79 8.65 23.67 -13.66
N ILE A 80 9.53 24.25 -14.43
CA ILE A 80 10.69 24.99 -13.93
C ILE A 80 10.37 26.49 -14.00
N GLU A 81 10.42 27.15 -12.86
CA GLU A 81 10.19 28.59 -12.76
C GLU A 81 11.51 29.37 -12.74
N ASP A 82 12.53 28.86 -12.03
CA ASP A 82 13.87 29.44 -11.98
C ASP A 82 14.88 28.39 -11.48
N ASP A 83 16.07 28.34 -12.08
CA ASP A 83 17.11 27.36 -11.73
C ASP A 83 17.65 27.51 -10.29
N GLY A 84 17.48 28.67 -9.67
CA GLY A 84 17.87 28.93 -8.27
C GLY A 84 16.84 28.52 -7.25
N LEU A 85 15.65 28.08 -7.66
CA LEU A 85 14.58 27.67 -6.75
C LEU A 85 14.66 26.18 -6.43
N PRO A 86 14.24 25.77 -5.22
CA PRO A 86 14.17 24.36 -4.88
C PRO A 86 13.13 23.64 -5.75
N THR A 87 13.43 22.39 -6.10
CA THR A 87 12.55 21.51 -6.87
C THR A 87 11.82 20.55 -5.93
N ILE A 88 10.50 20.54 -6.01
CA ILE A 88 9.63 19.62 -5.29
C ILE A 88 9.09 18.58 -6.26
N LEU A 89 9.27 17.31 -5.94
CA LEU A 89 8.65 16.18 -6.65
C LEU A 89 7.42 15.69 -5.87
N GLY A 90 6.24 15.89 -6.46
CA GLY A 90 5.00 15.28 -6.01
C GLY A 90 4.83 13.87 -6.59
N TYR A 91 4.04 13.05 -5.93
CA TYR A 91 3.78 11.67 -6.34
C TYR A 91 2.30 11.31 -6.20
N GLY A 92 1.85 10.43 -7.05
CA GLY A 92 0.61 9.71 -6.94
C GLY A 92 0.58 8.52 -7.89
N HIS A 93 -0.37 7.59 -7.68
CA HIS A 93 -0.62 6.52 -8.62
C HIS A 93 -2.06 6.56 -9.15
N GLY A 94 -2.19 6.29 -10.44
CA GLY A 94 -3.46 6.34 -11.14
C GLY A 94 -4.18 4.99 -11.19
N ASP A 95 -3.49 3.90 -10.91
CA ASP A 95 -4.05 2.57 -10.85
C ASP A 95 -4.79 2.32 -9.54
N VAL A 96 -5.54 1.24 -9.52
CA VAL A 96 -6.32 0.78 -8.37
C VAL A 96 -6.37 -0.75 -8.37
N ILE A 97 -6.62 -1.35 -7.19
CA ILE A 97 -6.93 -2.78 -7.07
C ILE A 97 -8.27 -3.11 -7.77
N LEU A 98 -8.58 -4.40 -7.90
CA LEU A 98 -9.83 -4.88 -8.50
C LEU A 98 -11.06 -4.18 -7.92
N GLY A 99 -12.05 -3.91 -8.77
CA GLY A 99 -13.31 -3.27 -8.39
C GLY A 99 -14.10 -4.07 -7.37
N MET A 100 -14.07 -5.43 -7.47
CA MET A 100 -14.81 -6.33 -6.58
C MET A 100 -16.31 -6.00 -6.53
N GLU A 101 -16.95 -5.83 -7.68
CA GLU A 101 -18.31 -5.31 -7.84
C GLU A 101 -19.35 -6.00 -6.94
N ASN A 102 -19.20 -7.30 -6.73
CA ASN A 102 -20.13 -8.09 -5.93
C ASN A 102 -19.96 -7.93 -4.40
N GLN A 103 -18.97 -7.16 -3.96
CA GLN A 103 -18.68 -6.94 -2.53
C GLN A 103 -19.12 -5.56 -2.05
N TRP A 104 -19.63 -4.71 -2.93
CA TRP A 104 -20.11 -3.38 -2.57
C TRP A 104 -21.49 -3.44 -1.97
N ALA A 105 -21.63 -2.93 -0.76
CA ALA A 105 -22.90 -2.92 -0.03
C ALA A 105 -23.87 -1.86 -0.61
N ASP A 106 -25.17 -2.02 -0.34
CA ASP A 106 -26.23 -1.03 -0.61
C ASP A 106 -26.35 -0.63 -2.07
N GLY A 107 -26.03 -1.52 -3.02
CA GLY A 107 -26.14 -1.27 -4.46
C GLY A 107 -25.14 -0.28 -5.03
N ARG A 108 -24.07 0.03 -4.30
CA ARG A 108 -22.97 0.86 -4.79
C ARG A 108 -22.16 0.15 -5.88
N SER A 109 -21.45 0.93 -6.67
CA SER A 109 -20.53 0.44 -7.69
C SER A 109 -19.14 1.01 -7.47
N PRO A 110 -18.06 0.23 -7.68
CA PRO A 110 -16.70 0.73 -7.60
C PRO A 110 -16.44 1.90 -8.57
N TRP A 111 -17.11 1.90 -9.73
CA TRP A 111 -16.86 2.83 -10.82
C TRP A 111 -17.84 4.04 -10.85
N CYS A 112 -18.59 4.21 -9.77
CA CYS A 112 -19.51 5.33 -9.60
C CYS A 112 -19.19 6.05 -8.28
N ALA A 113 -18.68 7.28 -8.38
CA ALA A 113 -18.44 8.09 -7.19
C ALA A 113 -19.79 8.57 -6.61
N GLU A 114 -20.06 8.25 -5.35
CA GLU A 114 -21.33 8.54 -4.69
C GLU A 114 -21.10 9.11 -3.28
N ILE A 115 -21.76 10.26 -2.99
CA ILE A 115 -21.77 10.83 -1.64
C ILE A 115 -22.90 10.20 -0.82
N ARG A 116 -22.56 9.69 0.37
CA ARG A 116 -23.52 9.29 1.41
C ARG A 116 -23.12 9.88 2.76
N GLY A 117 -23.92 10.80 3.25
CA GLY A 117 -23.59 11.59 4.43
C GLY A 117 -22.29 12.39 4.20
N GLU A 118 -21.30 12.19 5.01
CA GLU A 118 -20.01 12.90 4.94
C GLU A 118 -18.92 12.10 4.18
N ARG A 119 -19.30 11.05 3.44
CA ARG A 119 -18.33 10.17 2.78
C ARG A 119 -18.57 10.10 1.28
N LEU A 120 -17.47 10.09 0.52
CA LEU A 120 -17.45 9.79 -0.90
C LEU A 120 -17.01 8.34 -1.09
N TYR A 121 -17.85 7.55 -1.75
CA TYR A 121 -17.59 6.15 -2.06
C TYR A 121 -17.26 5.98 -3.54
N GLY A 122 -16.35 5.07 -3.85
CA GLY A 122 -15.92 4.70 -5.19
C GLY A 122 -14.50 4.15 -5.15
N ARG A 123 -14.10 3.32 -6.11
CA ARG A 123 -12.74 2.78 -6.19
C ARG A 123 -11.75 3.89 -6.56
N GLY A 124 -10.70 4.09 -5.75
CA GLY A 124 -9.74 5.18 -5.92
C GLY A 124 -10.11 6.49 -5.23
N THR A 125 -11.29 6.60 -4.58
CA THR A 125 -11.66 7.82 -3.83
C THR A 125 -10.83 8.03 -2.57
N ALA A 126 -10.16 7.02 -2.06
CA ALA A 126 -9.22 7.13 -0.96
C ALA A 126 -7.79 6.83 -1.42
N ASP A 127 -7.62 5.82 -2.26
CA ASP A 127 -6.37 5.27 -2.71
C ASP A 127 -6.42 5.05 -4.23
N ASN A 128 -5.68 5.83 -5.03
CA ASN A 128 -4.94 7.07 -4.69
C ASN A 128 -5.46 8.27 -5.51
N LYS A 129 -6.51 8.09 -6.38
CA LYS A 129 -6.98 9.10 -7.34
C LYS A 129 -7.34 10.43 -6.68
N SER A 130 -7.99 10.42 -5.50
CA SER A 130 -8.31 11.68 -4.84
C SER A 130 -7.07 12.35 -4.22
N GLN A 131 -6.11 11.59 -3.72
CA GLN A 131 -4.97 12.14 -3.02
C GLN A 131 -4.08 12.95 -3.97
N HIS A 132 -3.70 12.37 -5.12
CA HIS A 132 -2.93 13.14 -6.09
C HIS A 132 -3.78 14.24 -6.78
N TRP A 133 -5.09 14.02 -6.98
CA TRP A 133 -5.96 15.06 -7.53
C TRP A 133 -6.05 16.28 -6.63
N ILE A 134 -6.18 16.11 -5.32
CA ILE A 134 -6.17 17.20 -4.34
C ILE A 134 -4.89 18.03 -4.47
N ASN A 135 -3.73 17.39 -4.60
CA ASN A 135 -2.45 18.08 -4.77
C ASN A 135 -2.40 18.86 -6.09
N ILE A 136 -2.81 18.22 -7.19
CA ILE A 136 -2.84 18.85 -8.52
C ILE A 136 -3.74 20.09 -8.53
N ILE A 137 -4.94 19.97 -7.95
CA ILE A 137 -5.88 21.10 -7.90
C ILE A 137 -5.40 22.20 -6.95
N ALA A 138 -4.73 21.85 -5.85
CA ALA A 138 -4.11 22.86 -4.99
C ALA A 138 -3.03 23.66 -5.73
N LEU A 139 -2.14 23.00 -6.48
CA LEU A 139 -1.16 23.66 -7.35
C LEU A 139 -1.84 24.55 -8.40
N LYS A 140 -2.90 24.04 -9.05
CA LYS A 140 -3.67 24.79 -10.04
C LYS A 140 -4.23 26.08 -9.44
N HIS A 141 -4.88 26.02 -8.29
CA HIS A 141 -5.47 27.19 -7.66
C HIS A 141 -4.41 28.20 -7.20
N VAL A 142 -3.23 27.73 -6.76
CA VAL A 142 -2.10 28.64 -6.46
C VAL A 142 -1.63 29.36 -7.73
N LEU A 143 -1.45 28.62 -8.83
CA LEU A 143 -1.03 29.22 -10.11
C LEU A 143 -2.07 30.22 -10.64
N GLU A 144 -3.36 29.89 -10.58
CA GLU A 144 -4.43 30.80 -11.04
C GLU A 144 -4.51 32.09 -10.22
N ILE A 145 -4.12 32.05 -8.94
CA ILE A 145 -4.15 33.22 -8.06
C ILE A 145 -2.85 34.01 -8.11
N ARG A 146 -1.68 33.34 -8.14
CA ARG A 146 -0.37 33.98 -8.04
C ARG A 146 0.34 34.14 -9.37
N GLY A 147 0.02 33.33 -10.38
CA GLY A 147 0.75 33.21 -11.63
C GLY A 147 2.01 32.35 -11.56
N GLU A 148 2.45 32.04 -10.35
CA GLU A 148 3.67 31.26 -10.07
C GLU A 148 3.50 30.42 -8.81
N LEU A 149 4.32 29.37 -8.68
CA LEU A 149 4.40 28.54 -7.46
C LEU A 149 5.39 29.13 -6.44
N GLY A 150 6.51 29.69 -6.92
CA GLY A 150 7.64 30.12 -6.13
C GLY A 150 8.61 28.98 -5.79
N PHE A 151 8.51 27.86 -6.53
CA PHE A 151 9.41 26.70 -6.51
C PHE A 151 9.26 25.94 -7.81
N ASN A 152 10.27 25.16 -8.19
CA ASN A 152 10.17 24.23 -9.31
C ASN A 152 9.37 23.02 -8.90
N CYS A 153 8.46 22.59 -9.75
CA CYS A 153 7.56 21.47 -9.44
C CYS A 153 7.70 20.36 -10.49
N LYS A 154 7.96 19.17 -10.02
CA LYS A 154 7.81 17.94 -10.78
C LYS A 154 6.68 17.13 -10.17
N PHE A 155 5.94 16.38 -10.97
CA PHE A 155 4.87 15.51 -10.48
C PHE A 155 4.90 14.18 -11.23
N LEU A 156 5.13 13.12 -10.49
CA LEU A 156 5.17 11.75 -10.97
C LEU A 156 3.81 11.08 -10.76
N ILE A 157 3.23 10.51 -11.81
CA ILE A 157 2.06 9.64 -11.73
C ILE A 157 2.43 8.28 -12.34
N GLU A 158 2.52 7.25 -11.52
CA GLU A 158 2.64 5.88 -12.00
C GLU A 158 1.29 5.19 -12.14
N THR A 159 1.29 3.98 -12.71
CA THR A 159 0.09 3.17 -12.91
C THR A 159 0.31 1.68 -12.61
N GLY A 160 1.17 1.39 -11.63
CA GLY A 160 1.53 0.04 -11.24
C GLY A 160 1.77 -0.15 -9.73
N GLU A 161 1.41 0.83 -8.89
CA GLU A 161 1.66 0.81 -7.45
C GLU A 161 1.02 -0.40 -6.78
N GLU A 162 -0.23 -0.68 -7.08
CA GLU A 162 -1.02 -1.79 -6.54
C GLU A 162 -0.51 -3.19 -6.93
N ASN A 163 0.47 -3.24 -7.84
CA ASN A 163 1.24 -4.43 -8.23
C ASN A 163 2.73 -4.34 -7.84
N GLY A 164 3.10 -3.40 -6.96
CA GLY A 164 4.45 -3.24 -6.42
C GLY A 164 5.39 -2.41 -7.29
N SER A 165 4.86 -1.51 -8.14
CA SER A 165 5.63 -0.53 -8.94
C SER A 165 6.76 -1.12 -9.78
N LEU A 166 6.57 -2.34 -10.32
CA LEU A 166 7.61 -2.98 -11.15
C LEU A 166 7.90 -2.12 -12.38
N GLY A 167 9.18 -1.92 -12.67
CA GLY A 167 9.68 -1.09 -13.77
C GLY A 167 9.84 0.39 -13.42
N LEU A 168 9.21 0.91 -12.35
CA LEU A 168 9.36 2.31 -11.94
C LEU A 168 10.81 2.64 -11.57
N ARG A 169 11.48 1.75 -10.85
CA ARG A 169 12.87 1.92 -10.44
C ARG A 169 13.80 2.02 -11.63
N GLU A 170 13.60 1.17 -12.62
CA GLU A 170 14.36 1.14 -13.86
C GLU A 170 14.20 2.44 -14.63
N VAL A 171 12.95 2.90 -14.82
CA VAL A 171 12.66 4.17 -15.50
C VAL A 171 13.31 5.34 -14.78
N ILE A 172 13.21 5.43 -13.45
CA ILE A 172 13.86 6.50 -12.68
C ILE A 172 15.37 6.42 -12.79
N THR A 173 15.96 5.23 -12.69
CA THR A 173 17.41 5.03 -12.71
C THR A 173 18.01 5.41 -14.07
N GLU A 174 17.32 5.10 -15.16
CA GLU A 174 17.73 5.43 -16.52
C GLU A 174 17.55 6.93 -16.87
N ASN A 175 16.73 7.64 -16.10
CA ASN A 175 16.37 9.04 -16.36
C ASN A 175 16.55 9.93 -15.11
N LEU A 176 17.58 9.71 -14.31
CA LEU A 176 17.77 10.38 -13.01
C LEU A 176 17.71 11.92 -13.09
N GLU A 177 18.17 12.53 -14.18
CA GLU A 177 18.14 13.99 -14.37
C GLU A 177 16.70 14.52 -14.45
N ASP A 178 15.80 13.77 -15.10
CA ASP A 178 14.40 14.15 -15.22
C ASP A 178 13.69 14.10 -13.85
N PHE A 179 14.03 13.13 -12.99
CA PHE A 179 13.38 12.92 -11.69
C PHE A 179 14.09 13.61 -10.50
N GLY A 180 15.27 14.21 -10.71
CA GLY A 180 16.01 14.89 -9.63
C GLY A 180 15.17 15.98 -8.95
N ALA A 181 15.18 16.02 -7.62
CA ALA A 181 14.46 17.00 -6.81
C ALA A 181 15.11 17.15 -5.43
N ASP A 182 14.86 18.28 -4.77
CA ASP A 182 15.36 18.57 -3.41
C ASP A 182 14.43 17.99 -2.34
N VAL A 183 13.12 17.94 -2.63
CA VAL A 183 12.09 17.44 -1.71
C VAL A 183 11.15 16.51 -2.47
N PHE A 184 10.87 15.34 -1.88
CA PHE A 184 9.86 14.40 -2.35
C PHE A 184 8.64 14.42 -1.43
N ILE A 185 7.44 14.63 -2.00
CA ILE A 185 6.16 14.62 -1.26
C ILE A 185 5.24 13.58 -1.90
N ALA A 186 5.04 12.47 -1.22
CA ALA A 186 4.07 11.46 -1.61
C ALA A 186 2.79 11.61 -0.78
N SER A 187 1.65 11.77 -1.44
CA SER A 187 0.34 11.68 -0.81
C SER A 187 -0.23 10.29 -1.10
N ASP A 188 0.26 9.32 -0.34
CA ASP A 188 -0.13 7.93 -0.48
C ASP A 188 -0.10 7.26 0.90
N GLY A 189 -1.21 7.35 1.57
CA GLY A 189 -1.34 6.78 2.91
C GLY A 189 -2.56 7.30 3.65
N PRO A 190 -3.16 6.46 4.50
CA PRO A 190 -4.30 6.86 5.30
C PRO A 190 -3.87 7.85 6.39
N ARG A 191 -4.76 8.77 6.73
CA ARG A 191 -4.64 9.50 7.99
C ARG A 191 -4.88 8.52 9.15
N ILE A 192 -4.19 8.73 10.27
CA ILE A 192 -4.50 8.01 11.51
C ILE A 192 -5.95 8.25 11.90
N ARG A 193 -6.41 9.50 11.80
CA ARG A 193 -7.80 9.91 11.97
C ARG A 193 -8.20 10.93 10.91
N ARG A 194 -9.49 10.93 10.51
CA ARG A 194 -10.01 11.87 9.51
C ARG A 194 -9.88 13.34 9.91
N ASP A 195 -9.94 13.63 11.21
CA ASP A 195 -9.89 14.97 11.82
C ASP A 195 -8.46 15.40 12.19
N ARG A 196 -7.45 14.56 11.93
CA ARG A 196 -6.05 14.87 12.23
C ARG A 196 -5.20 14.85 10.95
N PRO A 197 -4.59 15.98 10.58
CA PRO A 197 -3.55 15.98 9.55
C PRO A 197 -2.43 15.02 9.96
N THR A 198 -2.00 14.18 9.05
CA THR A 198 -0.95 13.19 9.31
C THR A 198 0.19 13.42 8.34
N LEU A 199 1.41 13.56 8.88
CA LEU A 199 2.65 13.59 8.12
C LEU A 199 3.47 12.37 8.53
N ALA A 200 3.67 11.43 7.58
CA ALA A 200 4.54 10.29 7.77
C ALA A 200 5.97 10.65 7.32
N LEU A 201 6.95 10.50 8.20
CA LEU A 201 8.36 10.78 7.91
C LEU A 201 9.14 9.52 7.50
N GLY A 202 8.44 8.41 7.30
CA GLY A 202 8.99 7.14 6.88
C GLY A 202 7.94 6.04 6.94
N SER A 203 8.27 4.88 6.41
CA SER A 203 7.44 3.68 6.42
C SER A 203 8.23 2.47 6.90
N ARG A 204 7.52 1.45 7.36
CA ARG A 204 8.11 0.14 7.63
C ARG A 204 8.36 -0.59 6.30
N GLY A 205 9.42 -1.38 6.25
CA GLY A 205 9.61 -2.31 5.16
C GLY A 205 8.64 -3.50 5.25
N ALA A 206 8.50 -4.23 4.14
CA ALA A 206 7.71 -5.45 4.06
C ALA A 206 8.48 -6.54 3.30
N ILE A 207 8.44 -7.77 3.81
CA ILE A 207 8.88 -8.97 3.09
C ILE A 207 7.68 -9.89 3.00
N ASN A 208 7.24 -10.18 1.80
CA ASN A 208 6.20 -11.18 1.52
C ASN A 208 6.87 -12.50 1.15
N PHE A 209 6.37 -13.58 1.70
CA PHE A 209 6.87 -14.93 1.44
C PHE A 209 5.79 -15.98 1.68
N ASP A 210 5.99 -17.14 1.11
CA ASP A 210 5.11 -18.28 1.34
C ASP A 210 5.76 -19.31 2.25
N LEU A 211 4.96 -19.96 3.07
CA LEU A 211 5.30 -21.20 3.77
C LEU A 211 4.52 -22.32 3.12
N VAL A 212 5.21 -23.32 2.60
CA VAL A 212 4.57 -24.45 1.90
C VAL A 212 5.02 -25.78 2.53
N CYS A 213 4.04 -26.59 2.90
CA CYS A 213 4.25 -27.96 3.33
C CYS A 213 3.60 -28.89 2.29
N GLU A 214 4.41 -29.54 1.45
CA GLU A 214 3.98 -30.47 0.42
C GLU A 214 4.63 -31.82 0.68
N LEU A 215 3.82 -32.85 0.98
CA LEU A 215 4.32 -34.12 1.53
C LEU A 215 4.18 -35.29 0.55
N ARG A 216 3.24 -35.21 -0.41
CA ARG A 216 2.93 -36.31 -1.32
C ARG A 216 2.07 -35.88 -2.48
N ASP A 217 1.89 -36.77 -3.46
CA ASP A 217 0.97 -36.59 -4.56
C ASP A 217 -0.45 -37.02 -4.13
N GLY A 218 -1.41 -36.10 -4.24
CA GLY A 218 -2.82 -36.34 -3.97
C GLY A 218 -3.18 -36.57 -2.50
N GLY A 219 -4.46 -36.50 -2.20
CA GLY A 219 -5.02 -36.80 -0.87
C GLY A 219 -5.37 -38.27 -0.67
N HIS A 220 -5.35 -38.72 0.58
CA HIS A 220 -5.68 -40.11 0.96
C HIS A 220 -6.81 -40.15 1.95
N HIS A 221 -7.71 -41.13 1.82
CA HIS A 221 -8.92 -41.27 2.66
C HIS A 221 -8.57 -41.25 4.13
N SER A 222 -9.13 -40.30 4.89
CA SER A 222 -8.76 -40.05 6.30
C SER A 222 -9.15 -41.22 7.23
N GLY A 223 -10.24 -41.94 6.93
CA GLY A 223 -10.64 -43.14 7.68
C GLY A 223 -9.66 -44.30 7.58
N ASN A 224 -8.87 -44.38 6.50
CA ASN A 224 -7.89 -45.43 6.29
C ASN A 224 -6.47 -44.99 6.67
N TRP A 225 -6.14 -43.70 6.51
CA TRP A 225 -4.78 -43.18 6.59
C TRP A 225 -4.59 -42.14 7.69
N GLY A 226 -5.70 -41.65 8.31
CA GLY A 226 -5.60 -40.73 9.45
C GLY A 226 -4.85 -41.38 10.61
N GLY A 227 -3.89 -40.68 11.16
CA GLY A 227 -2.98 -41.17 12.18
C GLY A 227 -1.75 -41.96 11.67
N ALA A 228 -1.76 -42.38 10.40
CA ALA A 228 -0.61 -43.02 9.75
C ALA A 228 0.16 -42.07 8.83
N LEU A 229 -0.52 -41.12 8.17
CA LEU A 229 0.07 -40.11 7.33
C LEU A 229 0.18 -38.78 8.04
N SER A 230 1.30 -38.10 7.90
CA SER A 230 1.46 -36.74 8.37
C SER A 230 0.49 -35.78 7.68
N ASP A 231 -0.11 -34.89 8.45
CA ASP A 231 -1.04 -33.89 7.94
C ASP A 231 -0.31 -32.56 7.71
N PRO A 232 -0.20 -32.08 6.46
CA PRO A 232 0.53 -30.86 6.15
C PRO A 232 -0.10 -29.60 6.78
N ALA A 233 -1.43 -29.57 7.01
CA ALA A 233 -2.07 -28.46 7.66
C ALA A 233 -1.67 -28.35 9.14
N ILE A 234 -1.58 -29.47 9.85
CA ILE A 234 -1.12 -29.51 11.24
C ILE A 234 0.35 -29.09 11.32
N ILE A 235 1.20 -29.61 10.42
CA ILE A 235 2.62 -29.26 10.39
C ILE A 235 2.78 -27.77 10.15
N LEU A 236 2.09 -27.21 9.15
CA LEU A 236 2.17 -25.79 8.81
C LEU A 236 1.66 -24.89 9.95
N ALA A 237 0.55 -25.26 10.59
CA ALA A 237 0.02 -24.54 11.74
C ALA A 237 1.03 -24.47 12.90
N ASN A 238 1.70 -25.58 13.22
CA ASN A 238 2.74 -25.62 14.24
C ASN A 238 4.01 -24.85 13.82
N ALA A 239 4.39 -24.88 12.55
CA ALA A 239 5.47 -24.07 12.03
C ALA A 239 5.16 -22.57 12.19
N ILE A 240 3.95 -22.12 11.87
CA ILE A 240 3.51 -20.74 12.09
C ILE A 240 3.51 -20.41 13.60
N ALA A 241 3.03 -21.30 14.44
CA ALA A 241 2.99 -21.09 15.90
C ALA A 241 4.38 -21.01 16.55
N CYS A 242 5.44 -21.54 15.92
CA CYS A 242 6.80 -21.33 16.40
C CYS A 242 7.42 -20.02 15.89
N ILE A 243 6.88 -19.42 14.81
CA ILE A 243 7.32 -18.11 14.28
C ILE A 243 6.76 -16.98 15.15
N SER A 244 5.49 -17.09 15.51
CA SER A 244 4.78 -16.10 16.34
C SER A 244 3.84 -16.84 17.30
N ASN A 245 3.89 -16.47 18.57
CA ASN A 245 3.02 -17.10 19.57
C ASN A 245 1.57 -16.65 19.47
N SER A 246 0.70 -17.20 20.34
CA SER A 246 -0.73 -16.89 20.36
C SER A 246 -1.11 -15.44 20.65
N HIS A 247 -0.14 -14.59 20.99
CA HIS A 247 -0.31 -13.16 21.25
C HIS A 247 0.43 -12.29 20.22
N GLY A 248 0.88 -12.86 19.12
CA GLY A 248 1.56 -12.11 18.05
C GLY A 248 3.01 -11.71 18.34
N LYS A 249 3.61 -12.18 19.44
CA LYS A 249 5.02 -11.97 19.73
C LYS A 249 5.88 -12.79 18.77
N ILE A 250 6.87 -12.16 18.16
CA ILE A 250 7.84 -12.83 17.27
C ILE A 250 8.82 -13.66 18.07
N GLU A 251 8.94 -14.96 17.72
CA GLU A 251 9.84 -15.92 18.34
C GLU A 251 11.09 -16.21 17.47
N VAL A 252 11.16 -15.71 16.24
CA VAL A 252 12.34 -15.76 15.37
C VAL A 252 13.34 -14.71 15.83
N GLU A 253 14.42 -15.12 16.49
CA GLU A 253 15.40 -14.20 17.08
C GLU A 253 16.01 -13.24 16.06
N GLY A 254 16.32 -13.72 14.85
CA GLY A 254 16.85 -12.91 13.75
C GLY A 254 15.88 -11.86 13.17
N TRP A 255 14.62 -11.89 13.60
CA TRP A 255 13.61 -10.89 13.23
C TRP A 255 13.38 -9.83 14.30
N ARG A 256 14.00 -9.98 15.46
CA ARG A 256 13.81 -8.99 16.53
C ARG A 256 14.61 -7.72 16.21
N PRO A 257 13.97 -6.55 16.24
CA PRO A 257 14.66 -5.30 15.99
C PRO A 257 15.52 -4.89 17.20
N PRO A 258 16.41 -3.90 17.05
CA PRO A 258 17.09 -3.30 18.18
C PRO A 258 16.09 -2.73 19.21
N ALA A 259 16.54 -2.60 20.46
CA ALA A 259 15.74 -1.97 21.50
C ALA A 259 15.30 -0.55 21.11
N ILE A 260 14.04 -0.23 21.40
CA ILE A 260 13.48 1.10 21.11
C ILE A 260 14.21 2.16 21.92
N LYS A 261 14.79 3.16 21.26
CA LYS A 261 15.49 4.27 21.88
C LYS A 261 14.53 5.16 22.67
N ASN A 262 15.02 5.81 23.72
CA ASN A 262 14.22 6.70 24.56
C ASN A 262 13.63 7.88 23.78
N GLU A 263 14.38 8.41 22.80
CA GLU A 263 13.91 9.48 21.92
C GLU A 263 12.71 9.02 21.07
N THR A 264 12.76 7.80 20.53
CA THR A 264 11.64 7.20 19.80
C THR A 264 10.43 6.99 20.70
N ARG A 265 10.63 6.49 21.93
CA ARG A 265 9.54 6.34 22.90
C ARG A 265 8.89 7.68 23.25
N ALA A 266 9.70 8.73 23.42
CA ALA A 266 9.19 10.07 23.70
C ALA A 266 8.32 10.61 22.55
N LEU A 267 8.71 10.37 21.29
CA LEU A 267 7.92 10.75 20.11
C LEU A 267 6.61 9.96 19.98
N LEU A 268 6.61 8.69 20.38
CA LEU A 268 5.43 7.82 20.29
C LEU A 268 4.47 7.95 21.49
N LYS A 269 4.87 8.62 22.55
CA LYS A 269 4.10 8.71 23.80
C LYS A 269 2.67 9.22 23.62
N ASP A 270 2.49 10.19 22.73
CA ASP A 270 1.20 10.84 22.48
C ASP A 270 0.54 10.33 21.17
N VAL A 271 1.12 9.31 20.54
CA VAL A 271 0.56 8.69 19.35
C VAL A 271 -0.47 7.65 19.76
N VAL A 272 -1.71 7.88 19.36
CA VAL A 272 -2.83 6.97 19.61
C VAL A 272 -3.13 6.22 18.32
N ILE A 273 -3.18 4.89 18.40
CA ILE A 273 -3.65 4.04 17.30
C ILE A 273 -5.17 4.01 17.36
N ASP A 274 -5.80 4.90 16.62
CA ASP A 274 -7.25 5.08 16.61
C ASP A 274 -7.68 5.64 15.25
N SER A 275 -8.51 4.91 14.53
CA SER A 275 -9.07 5.33 13.24
C SER A 275 -10.47 5.97 13.35
N GLY A 276 -10.91 6.28 14.56
CA GLY A 276 -12.19 6.91 14.87
C GLY A 276 -13.29 5.91 15.27
N PRO A 277 -14.53 6.39 15.48
CA PRO A 277 -15.61 5.59 16.10
C PRO A 277 -16.01 4.31 15.37
N SER A 278 -15.68 4.20 14.09
CA SER A 278 -15.96 3.00 13.26
C SER A 278 -14.70 2.21 12.94
N GLY A 279 -13.55 2.59 13.51
CA GLY A 279 -12.29 1.89 13.28
C GLY A 279 -12.07 0.75 14.27
N PRO A 280 -11.07 -0.11 14.01
CA PRO A 280 -10.68 -1.14 14.95
C PRO A 280 -10.07 -0.54 16.21
N VAL A 281 -10.28 -1.21 17.33
CA VAL A 281 -9.61 -0.91 18.60
C VAL A 281 -8.45 -1.89 18.70
N PRO A 282 -7.22 -1.43 19.07
CA PRO A 282 -6.11 -2.35 19.31
C PRO A 282 -6.47 -3.41 20.36
N ASP A 283 -6.10 -4.66 20.06
CA ASP A 283 -6.32 -5.77 21.01
C ASP A 283 -5.33 -5.65 22.18
N ASP A 284 -5.85 -5.79 23.40
CA ASP A 284 -5.02 -5.89 24.58
C ASP A 284 -4.14 -7.15 24.52
N LEU A 285 -2.91 -7.04 24.93
CA LEU A 285 -1.92 -8.13 24.97
C LEU A 285 -1.45 -8.65 23.59
N TRP A 286 -1.81 -8.00 22.49
CA TRP A 286 -1.29 -8.38 21.17
C TRP A 286 0.04 -7.69 20.84
N GLY A 287 1.00 -8.45 20.34
CA GLY A 287 2.33 -7.99 19.94
C GLY A 287 3.43 -8.30 20.96
N GLU A 288 4.50 -7.51 20.94
CA GLU A 288 5.61 -7.67 21.90
C GLU A 288 5.19 -7.18 23.29
N PRO A 289 5.36 -8.01 24.34
CA PRO A 289 4.96 -7.63 25.70
C PRO A 289 5.69 -6.38 26.22
N GLY A 290 4.95 -5.52 26.90
CA GLY A 290 5.50 -4.30 27.51
C GLY A 290 5.65 -3.13 26.56
N LEU A 291 5.23 -3.26 25.30
CA LEU A 291 5.14 -2.17 24.34
C LEU A 291 3.72 -1.63 24.26
N THR A 292 3.60 -0.32 24.03
CA THR A 292 2.31 0.31 23.70
C THR A 292 1.87 -0.09 22.29
N ALA A 293 0.60 0.11 21.94
CA ALA A 293 0.11 -0.12 20.58
C ALA A 293 0.90 0.69 19.55
N ALA A 294 1.22 1.95 19.85
CA ALA A 294 2.02 2.80 18.97
C ALA A 294 3.46 2.27 18.80
N GLU A 295 4.09 1.78 19.86
CA GLU A 295 5.42 1.16 19.78
C GLU A 295 5.40 -0.12 18.97
N ASN A 296 4.38 -0.99 19.14
CA ASN A 296 4.21 -2.21 18.34
C ASN A 296 4.01 -1.90 16.86
N VAL A 297 3.26 -0.84 16.52
CA VAL A 297 2.99 -0.48 15.12
C VAL A 297 4.16 0.24 14.47
N TYR A 298 4.80 1.20 15.16
CA TYR A 298 5.77 2.10 14.52
C TYR A 298 7.24 1.85 14.88
N ALA A 299 7.49 1.13 15.96
CA ALA A 299 8.86 0.92 16.47
C ALA A 299 9.20 -0.56 16.71
N TRP A 300 8.38 -1.49 16.22
CA TRP A 300 8.62 -2.92 16.35
C TRP A 300 8.29 -3.67 15.05
N ASN A 301 8.84 -4.88 14.91
CA ASN A 301 8.52 -5.77 13.79
C ASN A 301 7.24 -6.54 14.10
N ASN A 302 6.49 -6.89 13.06
CA ASN A 302 5.35 -7.78 13.22
C ASN A 302 5.25 -8.78 12.07
N PHE A 303 4.69 -9.94 12.38
CA PHE A 303 4.44 -11.02 11.43
C PHE A 303 2.93 -11.19 11.25
N CYS A 304 2.50 -11.35 10.01
CA CYS A 304 1.12 -11.59 9.64
C CYS A 304 0.99 -12.79 8.72
N VAL A 305 -0.04 -13.59 8.91
CA VAL A 305 -0.52 -14.57 7.94
C VAL A 305 -1.64 -13.91 7.14
N LEU A 306 -1.40 -13.66 5.87
CA LEU A 306 -2.34 -12.96 4.98
C LEU A 306 -3.42 -13.91 4.44
N ALA A 307 -3.02 -15.15 4.16
CA ALA A 307 -3.92 -16.23 3.75
C ALA A 307 -3.32 -17.57 4.14
N MET A 308 -4.19 -18.57 4.39
CA MET A 308 -3.78 -19.94 4.66
C MET A 308 -4.79 -20.91 4.05
N THR A 309 -4.31 -21.97 3.40
CA THR A 309 -5.17 -22.99 2.80
C THR A 309 -4.57 -24.39 2.93
N SER A 310 -5.47 -25.39 3.08
CA SER A 310 -5.21 -26.80 2.91
C SER A 310 -6.52 -27.49 2.52
N GLY A 311 -6.49 -28.26 1.44
CA GLY A 311 -7.73 -28.79 0.86
C GLY A 311 -8.63 -27.69 0.27
N ASN A 312 -9.94 -27.96 0.21
CA ASN A 312 -10.93 -27.01 -0.29
C ASN A 312 -12.03 -26.76 0.77
N PRO A 313 -12.01 -25.62 1.46
CA PRO A 313 -13.02 -25.34 2.51
C PRO A 313 -14.47 -25.29 2.00
N ALA A 314 -14.70 -24.94 0.71
CA ALA A 314 -16.03 -24.90 0.11
C ALA A 314 -16.57 -26.32 -0.23
N ARG A 315 -15.68 -27.30 -0.36
CA ARG A 315 -16.01 -28.71 -0.67
C ARG A 315 -15.08 -29.64 0.11
N PRO A 316 -15.21 -29.73 1.43
CA PRO A 316 -14.35 -30.60 2.23
C PRO A 316 -14.57 -32.07 1.85
N VAL A 317 -13.49 -32.82 1.81
CA VAL A 317 -13.51 -34.27 1.53
C VAL A 317 -12.87 -35.01 2.69
N ASN A 318 -13.25 -36.30 2.88
CA ASN A 318 -12.70 -37.17 3.93
C ASN A 318 -11.28 -37.64 3.55
N ALA A 319 -10.33 -36.72 3.43
CA ALA A 319 -8.96 -37.04 3.04
C ALA A 319 -7.93 -36.26 3.87
N VAL A 320 -6.81 -36.91 4.20
CA VAL A 320 -5.59 -36.23 4.62
C VAL A 320 -5.05 -35.50 3.38
N SER A 321 -4.93 -34.19 3.44
CA SER A 321 -4.45 -33.35 2.34
C SER A 321 -3.03 -33.74 1.92
N HIS A 322 -2.64 -33.40 0.71
CA HIS A 322 -1.29 -33.57 0.21
C HIS A 322 -0.39 -32.37 0.54
N SER A 323 -0.99 -31.19 0.67
CA SER A 323 -0.27 -29.93 0.89
C SER A 323 -1.04 -28.94 1.73
N ALA A 324 -0.31 -27.98 2.31
CA ALA A 324 -0.82 -26.77 2.94
C ALA A 324 0.11 -25.60 2.58
N ARG A 325 -0.47 -24.39 2.45
CA ARG A 325 0.26 -23.17 2.11
C ARG A 325 -0.24 -21.99 2.96
N ALA A 326 0.67 -21.13 3.36
CA ALA A 326 0.36 -19.85 3.96
C ALA A 326 1.14 -18.72 3.25
N ASN A 327 0.43 -17.65 2.88
CA ASN A 327 1.03 -16.41 2.43
C ASN A 327 1.29 -15.53 3.65
N CYS A 328 2.53 -15.14 3.84
CA CYS A 328 3.00 -14.48 5.06
C CYS A 328 3.65 -13.15 4.75
N GLN A 329 3.65 -12.27 5.73
CA GLN A 329 4.30 -10.97 5.63
C GLN A 329 5.04 -10.64 6.94
N LEU A 330 6.31 -10.27 6.82
CA LEU A 330 7.08 -9.61 7.87
C LEU A 330 7.10 -8.11 7.60
N ARG A 331 6.52 -7.31 8.48
CA ARG A 331 6.73 -5.86 8.51
C ARG A 331 7.91 -5.56 9.43
N TYR A 332 8.87 -4.78 8.95
CA TYR A 332 10.10 -4.52 9.71
C TYR A 332 10.44 -3.03 9.75
N ILE A 333 11.09 -2.62 10.84
CA ILE A 333 11.55 -1.24 11.07
C ILE A 333 13.03 -1.08 10.67
N ALA A 334 13.47 0.18 10.56
CA ALA A 334 14.87 0.51 10.37
C ALA A 334 15.75 -0.11 11.46
N GLY A 335 16.91 -0.61 11.08
CA GLY A 335 17.84 -1.33 11.97
C GLY A 335 17.62 -2.84 12.05
N THR A 336 16.53 -3.37 11.46
CA THR A 336 16.37 -4.81 11.28
C THR A 336 17.25 -5.31 10.15
N ASN A 337 17.92 -6.44 10.36
CA ASN A 337 18.70 -7.11 9.29
C ASN A 337 17.75 -7.85 8.32
N TYR A 338 17.07 -7.08 7.48
CA TYR A 338 16.06 -7.60 6.56
C TYR A 338 16.65 -8.51 5.47
N THR A 339 17.89 -8.29 5.06
CA THR A 339 18.56 -9.11 4.02
C THR A 339 18.79 -10.55 4.48
N ASN A 340 18.89 -10.78 5.78
CA ASN A 340 19.04 -12.10 6.39
C ASN A 340 17.72 -12.69 6.91
N ALA A 341 16.60 -12.01 6.73
CA ALA A 341 15.34 -12.39 7.38
C ALA A 341 14.86 -13.80 7.00
N LEU A 342 14.87 -14.16 5.71
CA LEU A 342 14.42 -15.48 5.28
C LEU A 342 15.43 -16.59 5.65
N THR A 343 16.72 -16.30 5.66
CA THR A 343 17.75 -17.24 6.15
C THR A 343 17.56 -17.51 7.65
N ALA A 344 17.31 -16.48 8.45
CA ALA A 344 17.04 -16.62 9.87
C ALA A 344 15.74 -17.42 10.13
N LEU A 345 14.71 -17.22 9.32
CA LEU A 345 13.50 -18.02 9.36
C LEU A 345 13.79 -19.48 9.04
N ARG A 346 14.56 -19.76 7.98
CA ARG A 346 14.89 -21.14 7.61
C ARG A 346 15.61 -21.86 8.75
N GLN A 347 16.62 -21.24 9.32
CA GLN A 347 17.35 -21.79 10.46
C GLN A 347 16.42 -22.05 11.66
N HIS A 348 15.55 -21.08 11.98
CA HIS A 348 14.58 -21.20 13.07
C HIS A 348 13.61 -22.39 12.91
N LEU A 349 13.13 -22.62 11.68
CA LEU A 349 12.26 -23.75 11.36
C LEU A 349 13.02 -25.08 11.41
N ASP A 350 14.25 -25.14 10.89
CA ASP A 350 15.10 -26.34 10.92
C ASP A 350 15.44 -26.76 12.35
N ASP A 351 15.83 -25.81 13.21
CA ASP A 351 16.14 -26.05 14.62
C ASP A 351 14.95 -26.63 15.41
N ARG A 352 13.71 -26.45 14.89
CA ARG A 352 12.47 -26.94 15.46
C ARG A 352 11.88 -28.16 14.74
N GLY A 353 12.61 -28.71 13.77
CA GLY A 353 12.26 -29.92 13.04
C GLY A 353 11.28 -29.71 11.87
N PHE A 354 10.99 -28.46 11.46
CA PHE A 354 10.14 -28.17 10.33
C PHE A 354 10.91 -28.13 9.00
N THR A 355 11.76 -29.13 8.75
CA THR A 355 12.59 -29.25 7.54
C THR A 355 11.77 -29.49 6.28
N ASN A 356 10.52 -29.93 6.41
CA ASN A 356 9.58 -30.18 5.34
C ASN A 356 8.66 -28.99 5.01
N VAL A 357 8.88 -27.83 5.65
CA VAL A 357 8.23 -26.58 5.30
C VAL A 357 9.22 -25.74 4.49
N THR A 358 8.91 -25.44 3.25
CA THR A 358 9.69 -24.56 2.37
C THR A 358 9.25 -23.11 2.50
N ILE A 359 10.18 -22.21 2.20
CA ILE A 359 9.94 -20.75 2.23
C ILE A 359 10.06 -20.23 0.81
#